data_98556f76d3dc9b0784741b3cc751fc24
#
_entry.id   98556f76d3dc9b0784741b3cc751fc24
#
_cell.length_a   1.000
_cell.length_b   1.000
_cell.length_c   1.000
_cell.angle_alpha   90.00
_cell.angle_beta   90.00
_cell.angle_gamma   90.00
#
_symmetry.space_group_name_H-M   'P 1'
#
loop_
_entity.id
_entity.type
_entity.pdbx_description
1 polymer ?
#
loop_
_entity_poly.entity_id
_entity_poly.type
_entity_poly.pdbx_seq_one_letter_code
_entity_poly.pdbx_strand_id
1 'polypeptide(L)'
;GASHGKVRAMIDDKGRRVKEAGPSTPVEILGLNDVPSAGEVFLAHDNDKTAKSFADTYLEQNKEKKLEETKSKMSLDDLFSQIQEGNLKELNLIVKADVQGSVEAVKQSLLKLSNEEVVVKCIHGGVGAINESDVMLASASSAIIIGFNVRPDATAKATAEREGVDIRLYKVIYQAIEDIEAAMKGMLDPVFEEKVIGHAEVRQIFKASAVGNIAGSYVQDGVFQRGCK
;
A
#
# COMPACT_ATOMS: atom_id res chain seq x y z
N GLY A 1 22.55 -8.86 7.69
CA GLY A 1 21.86 -8.63 6.41
C GLY A 1 22.28 -9.63 5.34
N ALA A 2 21.54 -9.62 4.24
CA ALA A 2 21.84 -10.46 3.08
C ALA A 2 22.92 -9.88 2.17
N SER A 3 23.13 -8.56 2.24
CA SER A 3 24.09 -7.85 1.40
C SER A 3 25.51 -8.12 1.87
N HIS A 4 26.38 -8.45 0.96
CA HIS A 4 27.81 -8.71 1.22
C HIS A 4 28.67 -8.14 0.10
N GLY A 5 29.96 -8.01 0.32
CA GLY A 5 30.90 -7.56 -0.71
C GLY A 5 32.17 -6.97 -0.12
N LYS A 6 33.13 -6.65 -1.01
CA LYS A 6 34.37 -6.01 -0.63
C LYS A 6 34.26 -4.50 -0.78
N VAL A 7 34.50 -3.76 0.31
CA VAL A 7 34.54 -2.30 0.26
C VAL A 7 35.68 -1.85 -0.67
N ARG A 8 35.32 -1.23 -1.79
CA ARG A 8 36.28 -0.74 -2.81
C ARG A 8 36.62 0.73 -2.61
N ALA A 9 35.66 1.50 -2.14
CA ALA A 9 35.85 2.92 -1.82
C ALA A 9 34.82 3.35 -0.79
N MET A 10 35.19 4.36 -0.01
CA MET A 10 34.30 5.11 0.87
C MET A 10 34.37 6.59 0.49
N ILE A 11 33.23 7.25 0.46
CA ILE A 11 33.10 8.66 0.09
C ILE A 11 32.41 9.37 1.24
N ASP A 12 32.97 10.49 1.69
CA ASP A 12 32.39 11.32 2.75
C ASP A 12 31.20 12.19 2.25
N ASP A 13 30.59 12.92 3.18
CA ASP A 13 29.51 13.88 2.90
C ASP A 13 29.90 15.04 1.97
N LYS A 14 31.22 15.25 1.74
CA LYS A 14 31.80 16.27 0.86
C LYS A 14 32.23 15.70 -0.50
N GLY A 15 31.91 14.44 -0.79
CA GLY A 15 32.29 13.78 -2.03
C GLY A 15 33.76 13.37 -2.12
N ARG A 16 34.52 13.37 -1.00
CA ARG A 16 35.95 13.02 -0.98
C ARG A 16 36.12 11.55 -0.60
N ARG A 17 37.06 10.88 -1.26
CA ARG A 17 37.43 9.51 -0.89
C ARG A 17 38.16 9.50 0.44
N VAL A 18 37.69 8.67 1.36
CA VAL A 18 38.29 8.46 2.67
C VAL A 18 38.77 7.01 2.81
N LYS A 19 39.85 6.80 3.55
CA LYS A 19 40.41 5.46 3.81
C LYS A 19 39.80 4.83 5.06
N GLU A 20 39.43 5.65 6.02
CA GLU A 20 38.89 5.25 7.31
C GLU A 20 37.72 6.18 7.68
N ALA A 21 36.73 5.62 8.35
CA ALA A 21 35.59 6.36 8.89
C ALA A 21 35.45 5.99 10.36
N GLY A 22 35.50 6.99 11.23
CA GLY A 22 35.30 6.82 12.67
C GLY A 22 33.81 6.76 13.05
N PRO A 23 33.50 6.56 14.34
CA PRO A 23 32.13 6.61 14.83
C PRO A 23 31.41 7.92 14.43
N SER A 24 30.13 7.84 14.15
CA SER A 24 29.28 8.98 13.75
C SER A 24 29.72 9.71 12.47
N THR A 25 30.54 9.08 11.63
CA THR A 25 30.96 9.64 10.34
C THR A 25 30.09 9.07 9.25
N PRO A 26 29.29 9.89 8.51
CA PRO A 26 28.52 9.42 7.37
C PRO A 26 29.43 9.12 6.19
N VAL A 27 29.28 7.96 5.60
CA VAL A 27 30.05 7.55 4.41
C VAL A 27 29.20 6.75 3.45
N GLU A 28 29.38 7.00 2.17
CA GLU A 28 28.89 6.14 1.11
C GLU A 28 29.88 5.01 0.86
N ILE A 29 29.41 3.76 0.87
CA ILE A 29 30.24 2.57 0.68
C ILE A 29 29.99 1.99 -0.70
N LEU A 30 31.07 1.80 -1.48
CA LEU A 30 31.01 1.19 -2.80
C LEU A 30 31.61 -0.22 -2.75
N GLY A 31 30.93 -1.19 -3.35
CA GLY A 31 31.43 -2.55 -3.54
C GLY A 31 30.59 -3.67 -2.94
N LEU A 32 29.45 -3.34 -2.33
CA LEU A 32 28.46 -4.33 -1.93
C LEU A 32 27.68 -4.82 -3.15
N ASN A 33 27.18 -6.05 -3.08
CA ASN A 33 26.36 -6.65 -4.14
C ASN A 33 24.92 -6.10 -4.17
N ASP A 34 24.42 -5.61 -3.03
CA ASP A 34 23.09 -5.05 -2.88
C ASP A 34 23.09 -4.00 -1.76
N VAL A 35 22.00 -3.23 -1.65
CA VAL A 35 21.84 -2.22 -0.61
C VAL A 35 21.25 -2.86 0.65
N PRO A 36 21.93 -2.79 1.80
CA PRO A 36 21.39 -3.29 3.07
C PRO A 36 20.19 -2.43 3.52
N SER A 37 19.27 -3.05 4.26
CA SER A 37 18.14 -2.34 4.84
C SER A 37 18.59 -1.43 5.99
N ALA A 38 17.84 -0.36 6.26
CA ALA A 38 18.15 0.53 7.35
C ALA A 38 18.13 -0.20 8.71
N GLY A 39 19.14 0.06 9.55
CA GLY A 39 19.28 -0.57 10.86
C GLY A 39 19.84 -1.99 10.85
N GLU A 40 20.21 -2.55 9.69
CA GLU A 40 20.87 -3.86 9.64
C GLU A 40 22.28 -3.81 10.26
N VAL A 41 22.63 -4.90 10.93
CA VAL A 41 23.97 -5.05 11.53
C VAL A 41 25.01 -5.23 10.43
N PHE A 42 26.05 -4.39 10.44
CA PHE A 42 27.15 -4.42 9.51
C PHE A 42 28.36 -5.11 10.17
N LEU A 43 28.81 -6.23 9.61
CA LEU A 43 29.91 -7.03 10.14
C LEU A 43 31.09 -7.04 9.16
N ALA A 44 32.29 -6.79 9.68
CA ALA A 44 33.52 -6.94 8.93
C ALA A 44 34.04 -8.39 9.02
N HIS A 45 34.52 -8.90 7.91
CA HIS A 45 35.11 -10.25 7.80
C HIS A 45 36.50 -10.17 7.13
N ASP A 46 37.37 -11.08 7.48
CA ASP A 46 38.75 -11.13 6.95
C ASP A 46 38.81 -11.51 5.46
N ASN A 47 37.81 -12.24 4.97
CA ASN A 47 37.74 -12.64 3.58
C ASN A 47 36.32 -12.72 3.02
N ASP A 48 36.20 -12.61 1.71
CA ASP A 48 34.94 -12.58 0.96
C ASP A 48 34.16 -13.90 1.08
N LYS A 49 34.83 -15.04 1.19
CA LYS A 49 34.22 -16.36 1.36
C LYS A 49 33.42 -16.45 2.65
N THR A 50 33.98 -15.95 3.73
CA THR A 50 33.33 -15.93 5.05
C THR A 50 32.12 -14.98 5.05
N ALA A 51 32.29 -13.78 4.49
CA ALA A 51 31.21 -12.82 4.36
C ALA A 51 30.00 -13.38 3.56
N LYS A 52 30.28 -14.06 2.44
CA LYS A 52 29.27 -14.73 1.63
C LYS A 52 28.56 -15.85 2.39
N SER A 53 29.30 -16.73 3.08
CA SER A 53 28.72 -17.81 3.87
C SER A 53 27.81 -17.32 4.97
N PHE A 54 28.15 -16.22 5.65
CA PHE A 54 27.27 -15.58 6.63
C PHE A 54 25.98 -14.99 6.00
N ALA A 55 26.09 -14.36 4.83
CA ALA A 55 24.94 -13.84 4.10
C ALA A 55 24.00 -14.97 3.65
N ASP A 56 24.55 -16.07 3.12
CA ASP A 56 23.77 -17.25 2.69
C ASP A 56 23.01 -17.86 3.88
N THR A 57 23.68 -18.06 5.03
CA THR A 57 23.06 -18.57 6.27
C THR A 57 21.94 -17.64 6.76
N TYR A 58 22.15 -16.34 6.70
CA TYR A 58 21.12 -15.36 7.08
C TYR A 58 19.89 -15.42 6.18
N LEU A 59 20.10 -15.59 4.87
CA LEU A 59 19.01 -15.74 3.90
C LEU A 59 18.19 -17.02 4.16
N GLU A 60 18.87 -18.15 4.45
CA GLU A 60 18.20 -19.41 4.78
C GLU A 60 17.36 -19.28 6.04
N GLN A 61 17.91 -18.72 7.11
CA GLN A 61 17.19 -18.51 8.37
C GLN A 61 15.96 -17.60 8.21
N ASN A 62 16.09 -16.52 7.40
CA ASN A 62 14.97 -15.65 7.12
C ASN A 62 13.89 -16.30 6.26
N LYS A 63 14.30 -17.16 5.33
CA LYS A 63 13.35 -17.93 4.51
C LYS A 63 12.59 -18.93 5.37
N GLU A 64 13.26 -19.64 6.27
CA GLU A 64 12.61 -20.56 7.22
C GLU A 64 11.63 -19.84 8.13
N LYS A 65 12.02 -18.71 8.73
CA LYS A 65 11.13 -17.90 9.56
C LYS A 65 9.87 -17.44 8.81
N LYS A 66 10.02 -16.95 7.59
CA LYS A 66 8.87 -16.53 6.75
C LYS A 66 7.96 -17.70 6.40
N LEU A 67 8.53 -18.90 6.16
CA LEU A 67 7.75 -20.11 5.90
C LEU A 67 6.98 -20.57 7.15
N GLU A 68 7.58 -20.47 8.34
CA GLU A 68 6.92 -20.79 9.61
C GLU A 68 5.80 -19.79 9.91
N GLU A 69 6.04 -18.49 9.74
CA GLU A 69 5.01 -17.44 9.88
C GLU A 69 3.85 -17.63 8.90
N THR A 70 4.12 -18.05 7.67
CA THR A 70 3.09 -18.31 6.66
C THR A 70 2.29 -19.56 7.03
N LYS A 71 2.93 -20.62 7.53
CA LYS A 71 2.24 -21.84 7.99
C LYS A 71 1.38 -21.58 9.23
N SER A 72 1.86 -20.75 10.15
CA SER A 72 1.13 -20.37 11.36
C SER A 72 -0.13 -19.53 11.05
N LYS A 73 -0.09 -18.72 9.98
CA LYS A 73 -1.23 -17.90 9.53
C LYS A 73 -2.27 -18.64 8.69
N MET A 74 -2.05 -19.91 8.34
CA MET A 74 -3.00 -20.73 7.59
C MET A 74 -3.75 -21.73 8.50
N SER A 75 -4.10 -21.35 9.70
CA SER A 75 -5.04 -22.12 10.53
C SER A 75 -6.45 -22.00 9.94
N LEU A 76 -7.23 -23.09 10.04
CA LEU A 76 -8.65 -23.10 9.62
C LEU A 76 -9.48 -22.05 10.38
N ASP A 77 -9.12 -21.76 11.63
CA ASP A 77 -9.77 -20.73 12.44
C ASP A 77 -9.51 -19.31 11.88
N ASP A 78 -8.32 -19.05 11.35
CA ASP A 78 -8.01 -17.78 10.68
C ASP A 78 -8.77 -17.65 9.35
N LEU A 79 -8.96 -18.76 8.63
CA LEU A 79 -9.79 -18.80 7.41
C LEU A 79 -11.27 -18.54 7.73
N PHE A 80 -11.79 -19.12 8.81
CA PHE A 80 -13.15 -18.85 9.26
C PHE A 80 -13.34 -17.42 9.75
N SER A 81 -12.34 -16.85 10.46
CA SER A 81 -12.32 -15.44 10.85
C SER A 81 -12.32 -14.52 9.63
N GLN A 82 -11.48 -14.79 8.63
CA GLN A 82 -11.45 -14.03 7.36
C GLN A 82 -12.76 -14.15 6.56
N ILE A 83 -13.45 -15.27 6.62
CA ILE A 83 -14.76 -15.46 5.97
C ILE A 83 -15.87 -14.71 6.74
N GLN A 84 -15.80 -14.63 8.06
CA GLN A 84 -16.72 -13.83 8.87
C GLN A 84 -16.43 -12.32 8.76
N GLU A 85 -15.16 -11.93 8.56
CA GLU A 85 -14.71 -10.57 8.29
C GLU A 85 -14.92 -10.13 6.83
N GLY A 86 -15.73 -10.84 6.05
CA GLY A 86 -15.97 -10.69 4.61
C GLY A 86 -16.37 -9.30 4.08
N ASN A 87 -16.18 -8.26 4.89
CA ASN A 87 -16.35 -6.85 4.52
C ASN A 87 -15.02 -6.06 4.55
N LEU A 88 -13.88 -6.67 4.90
CA LEU A 88 -12.59 -5.98 4.88
C LEU A 88 -12.16 -5.73 3.43
N LYS A 89 -12.16 -4.46 3.04
CA LYS A 89 -11.66 -4.04 1.72
C LYS A 89 -10.14 -3.94 1.77
N GLU A 90 -9.46 -4.41 0.72
CA GLU A 90 -8.00 -4.36 0.64
C GLU A 90 -7.58 -3.33 -0.41
N LEU A 91 -6.67 -2.44 -0.05
CA LEU A 91 -6.02 -1.52 -0.96
C LEU A 91 -4.57 -1.97 -1.17
N ASN A 92 -4.31 -2.57 -2.33
CA ASN A 92 -3.01 -3.07 -2.70
C ASN A 92 -2.16 -1.98 -3.34
N LEU A 93 -0.92 -1.82 -2.88
CA LEU A 93 0.01 -0.80 -3.36
C LEU A 93 1.34 -1.41 -3.80
N ILE A 94 1.93 -0.83 -4.85
CA ILE A 94 3.31 -1.03 -5.24
C ILE A 94 4.02 0.31 -5.09
N VAL A 95 5.14 0.35 -4.35
CA VAL A 95 5.88 1.57 -4.06
C VAL A 95 7.21 1.56 -4.80
N LYS A 96 7.44 2.57 -5.65
CA LYS A 96 8.73 2.79 -6.33
C LYS A 96 9.27 4.16 -5.94
N ALA A 97 10.54 4.24 -5.58
CA ALA A 97 11.18 5.49 -5.21
C ALA A 97 12.60 5.60 -5.76
N ASP A 98 13.20 6.77 -5.62
CA ASP A 98 14.58 7.05 -6.06
C ASP A 98 15.64 6.37 -5.19
N VAL A 99 15.37 6.20 -3.89
CA VAL A 99 16.28 5.58 -2.92
C VAL A 99 15.52 4.65 -1.96
N GLN A 100 16.23 3.69 -1.37
CA GLN A 100 15.65 2.69 -0.46
C GLN A 100 14.98 3.32 0.76
N GLY A 101 15.60 4.33 1.36
CA GLY A 101 15.02 5.05 2.50
C GLY A 101 13.67 5.71 2.18
N SER A 102 13.50 6.23 0.95
CA SER A 102 12.22 6.78 0.48
C SER A 102 11.18 5.68 0.33
N VAL A 103 11.54 4.51 -0.22
CA VAL A 103 10.63 3.35 -0.32
C VAL A 103 10.12 2.95 1.06
N GLU A 104 11.03 2.80 2.04
CA GLU A 104 10.68 2.40 3.39
C GLU A 104 9.81 3.44 4.11
N ALA A 105 10.16 4.74 4.00
CA ALA A 105 9.40 5.82 4.61
C ALA A 105 7.97 5.91 4.05
N VAL A 106 7.82 5.87 2.73
CA VAL A 106 6.51 5.88 2.06
C VAL A 106 5.70 4.65 2.46
N LYS A 107 6.29 3.46 2.36
CA LYS A 107 5.64 2.21 2.75
C LYS A 107 5.14 2.23 4.19
N GLN A 108 5.99 2.62 5.15
CA GLN A 108 5.61 2.69 6.56
C GLN A 108 4.50 3.70 6.81
N SER A 109 4.54 4.85 6.14
CA SER A 109 3.52 5.89 6.29
C SER A 109 2.17 5.44 5.73
N LEU A 110 2.15 4.78 4.57
CA LEU A 110 0.93 4.27 3.97
C LEU A 110 0.33 3.08 4.73
N LEU A 111 1.15 2.17 5.24
CA LEU A 111 0.67 1.05 6.07
C LEU A 111 0.00 1.49 7.36
N LYS A 112 0.40 2.65 7.93
CA LYS A 112 -0.24 3.22 9.14
C LYS A 112 -1.66 3.74 8.90
N LEU A 113 -2.07 3.94 7.66
CA LEU A 113 -3.42 4.37 7.31
C LEU A 113 -4.45 3.25 7.41
N SER A 114 -4.01 2.00 7.49
CA SER A 114 -4.91 0.85 7.64
C SER A 114 -5.83 1.01 8.84
N ASN A 115 -7.11 0.73 8.64
CA ASN A 115 -8.15 0.76 9.66
C ASN A 115 -8.96 -0.56 9.65
N GLU A 116 -10.00 -0.65 10.45
CA GLU A 116 -10.86 -1.84 10.59
C GLU A 116 -11.69 -2.14 9.34
N GLU A 117 -11.86 -1.19 8.42
CA GLU A 117 -12.70 -1.31 7.23
C GLU A 117 -11.87 -1.51 5.95
N VAL A 118 -10.69 -0.88 5.88
CA VAL A 118 -9.79 -0.93 4.72
C VAL A 118 -8.36 -1.21 5.18
N VAL A 119 -7.79 -2.31 4.69
CA VAL A 119 -6.40 -2.68 4.96
C VAL A 119 -5.53 -2.27 3.78
N VAL A 120 -4.53 -1.42 4.04
CA VAL A 120 -3.51 -1.05 3.06
C VAL A 120 -2.41 -2.09 3.06
N LYS A 121 -2.16 -2.71 1.90
CA LYS A 121 -1.10 -3.72 1.72
C LYS A 121 -0.07 -3.23 0.70
N CYS A 122 1.20 -3.18 1.08
CA CYS A 122 2.29 -2.98 0.14
C CYS A 122 2.78 -4.34 -0.38
N ILE A 123 2.42 -4.69 -1.61
CA ILE A 123 2.77 -5.97 -2.24
C ILE A 123 4.25 -5.98 -2.63
N HIS A 124 4.71 -4.88 -3.21
CA HIS A 124 6.10 -4.73 -3.66
C HIS A 124 6.62 -3.33 -3.38
N GLY A 125 7.91 -3.24 -3.07
CA GLY A 125 8.63 -1.98 -2.94
C GLY A 125 10.01 -2.10 -3.56
N GLY A 126 10.42 -1.13 -4.38
CA GLY A 126 11.70 -1.17 -5.05
C GLY A 126 12.23 0.20 -5.43
N VAL A 127 13.54 0.26 -5.66
CA VAL A 127 14.24 1.48 -6.07
C VAL A 127 14.31 1.54 -7.60
N GLY A 128 14.25 2.75 -8.14
CA GLY A 128 14.37 3.04 -9.56
C GLY A 128 13.07 3.38 -10.26
N ALA A 129 13.13 3.56 -11.58
CA ALA A 129 11.97 3.87 -12.41
C ALA A 129 10.91 2.77 -12.36
N ILE A 130 9.66 3.15 -12.60
CA ILE A 130 8.57 2.19 -12.75
C ILE A 130 8.73 1.52 -14.11
N ASN A 131 8.82 0.20 -14.13
CA ASN A 131 9.01 -0.61 -15.32
C ASN A 131 7.78 -1.44 -15.67
N GLU A 132 7.80 -2.11 -16.82
CA GLU A 132 6.70 -2.95 -17.30
C GLU A 132 6.36 -4.10 -16.34
N SER A 133 7.37 -4.70 -15.67
CA SER A 133 7.13 -5.78 -14.70
C SER A 133 6.36 -5.29 -13.47
N ASP A 134 6.61 -4.05 -13.02
CA ASP A 134 5.85 -3.43 -11.93
C ASP A 134 4.37 -3.25 -12.33
N VAL A 135 4.13 -2.84 -13.58
CA VAL A 135 2.77 -2.66 -14.12
C VAL A 135 2.03 -4.01 -14.25
N MET A 136 2.72 -5.03 -14.76
CA MET A 136 2.15 -6.38 -14.84
C MET A 136 1.80 -6.96 -13.46
N LEU A 137 2.65 -6.74 -12.48
CA LEU A 137 2.38 -7.12 -11.09
C LEU A 137 1.18 -6.36 -10.53
N ALA A 138 1.08 -5.05 -10.79
CA ALA A 138 -0.05 -4.22 -10.36
C ALA A 138 -1.37 -4.69 -10.99
N SER A 139 -1.38 -4.98 -12.29
CA SER A 139 -2.55 -5.52 -13.00
C SER A 139 -2.99 -6.85 -12.38
N ALA A 140 -2.06 -7.79 -12.17
CA ALA A 140 -2.38 -9.11 -11.59
C ALA A 140 -2.89 -9.04 -10.14
N SER A 141 -2.54 -8.00 -9.40
CA SER A 141 -2.87 -7.83 -7.97
C SER A 141 -3.93 -6.77 -7.73
N SER A 142 -4.49 -6.15 -8.76
CA SER A 142 -5.40 -4.99 -8.66
C SER A 142 -4.80 -3.89 -7.76
N ALA A 143 -3.51 -3.60 -7.95
CA ALA A 143 -2.75 -2.67 -7.14
C ALA A 143 -2.58 -1.31 -7.83
N ILE A 144 -2.46 -0.25 -7.02
CA ILE A 144 -2.06 1.09 -7.48
C ILE A 144 -0.55 1.23 -7.35
N ILE A 145 0.10 1.82 -8.36
CA ILE A 145 1.53 2.10 -8.31
C ILE A 145 1.77 3.52 -7.80
N ILE A 146 2.54 3.60 -6.72
CA ILE A 146 2.98 4.86 -6.11
C ILE A 146 4.43 5.10 -6.49
N GLY A 147 4.68 6.10 -7.33
CA GLY A 147 6.02 6.55 -7.70
C GLY A 147 6.43 7.78 -6.88
N PHE A 148 7.44 7.65 -6.03
CA PHE A 148 7.96 8.76 -5.24
C PHE A 148 9.28 9.25 -5.83
N ASN A 149 9.28 10.48 -6.36
CA ASN A 149 10.42 11.11 -7.03
C ASN A 149 10.99 10.31 -8.23
N VAL A 150 10.20 9.41 -8.81
CA VAL A 150 10.53 8.60 -9.99
C VAL A 150 9.47 8.76 -11.07
N ARG A 151 9.77 8.28 -12.28
CA ARG A 151 8.84 8.30 -13.41
C ARG A 151 8.74 6.91 -14.03
N PRO A 152 7.60 6.57 -14.66
CA PRO A 152 7.50 5.37 -15.47
C PRO A 152 8.36 5.53 -16.75
N ASP A 153 8.92 4.42 -17.21
CA ASP A 153 9.49 4.36 -18.54
C ASP A 153 8.39 4.37 -19.63
N ALA A 154 8.80 4.52 -20.90
CA ALA A 154 7.85 4.62 -22.00
C ALA A 154 7.00 3.35 -22.18
N THR A 155 7.59 2.18 -21.95
CA THR A 155 6.91 0.88 -22.04
C THR A 155 5.94 0.68 -20.89
N ALA A 156 6.34 1.00 -19.67
CA ALA A 156 5.49 0.94 -18.48
C ALA A 156 4.25 1.84 -18.64
N LYS A 157 4.43 3.07 -19.17
CA LYS A 157 3.31 3.98 -19.40
C LYS A 157 2.30 3.39 -20.40
N ALA A 158 2.78 2.89 -21.54
CA ALA A 158 1.91 2.30 -22.57
C ALA A 158 1.20 1.03 -22.05
N THR A 159 1.91 0.20 -21.30
CA THR A 159 1.32 -1.00 -20.68
C THR A 159 0.30 -0.63 -19.60
N ALA A 160 0.55 0.38 -18.78
CA ALA A 160 -0.40 0.84 -17.76
C ALA A 160 -1.70 1.37 -18.39
N GLU A 161 -1.61 2.12 -19.47
CA GLU A 161 -2.78 2.59 -20.24
C GLU A 161 -3.58 1.42 -20.82
N ARG A 162 -2.92 0.39 -21.35
CA ARG A 162 -3.55 -0.81 -21.92
C ARG A 162 -4.21 -1.68 -20.85
N GLU A 163 -3.54 -1.88 -19.72
CA GLU A 163 -4.01 -2.75 -18.62
C GLU A 163 -4.92 -2.02 -17.62
N GLY A 164 -5.09 -0.71 -17.77
CA GLY A 164 -5.91 0.11 -16.86
C GLY A 164 -5.32 0.26 -15.46
N VAL A 165 -3.99 0.19 -15.32
CA VAL A 165 -3.30 0.34 -14.03
C VAL A 165 -3.10 1.80 -13.70
N ASP A 166 -3.51 2.21 -12.50
CA ASP A 166 -3.32 3.58 -12.01
C ASP A 166 -1.90 3.78 -11.48
N ILE A 167 -1.20 4.77 -12.05
CA ILE A 167 0.15 5.19 -11.65
C ILE A 167 0.05 6.60 -11.08
N ARG A 168 0.35 6.75 -9.79
CA ARG A 168 0.39 8.03 -9.09
C ARG A 168 1.81 8.45 -8.77
N LEU A 169 2.17 9.68 -9.13
CA LEU A 169 3.52 10.21 -9.00
C LEU A 169 3.54 11.34 -7.98
N TYR A 170 4.40 11.20 -6.97
CA TYR A 170 4.52 12.16 -5.87
C TYR A 170 5.95 12.63 -5.68
N LYS A 171 6.10 13.86 -5.21
CA LYS A 171 7.36 14.43 -4.74
C LYS A 171 7.33 14.74 -3.24
N VAL A 172 6.13 14.79 -2.66
CA VAL A 172 5.90 15.11 -1.26
C VAL A 172 5.06 14.00 -0.66
N ILE A 173 5.51 13.43 0.46
CA ILE A 173 4.87 12.26 1.08
C ILE A 173 3.44 12.55 1.57
N TYR A 174 3.18 13.77 2.03
CA TYR A 174 1.85 14.17 2.52
C TYR A 174 0.78 14.10 1.44
N GLN A 175 1.11 14.45 0.19
CA GLN A 175 0.19 14.32 -0.93
C GLN A 175 -0.18 12.85 -1.22
N ALA A 176 0.81 11.95 -1.11
CA ALA A 176 0.54 10.52 -1.25
C ALA A 176 -0.38 10.00 -0.14
N ILE A 177 -0.18 10.46 1.10
CA ILE A 177 -1.03 10.09 2.24
C ILE A 177 -2.46 10.59 2.03
N GLU A 178 -2.65 11.86 1.69
CA GLU A 178 -3.97 12.46 1.46
C GLU A 178 -4.74 11.77 0.34
N ASP A 179 -4.08 11.45 -0.77
CA ASP A 179 -4.70 10.78 -1.91
C ASP A 179 -5.10 9.32 -1.57
N ILE A 180 -4.27 8.61 -0.81
CA ILE A 180 -4.59 7.25 -0.37
C ILE A 180 -5.72 7.25 0.67
N GLU A 181 -5.75 8.21 1.60
CA GLU A 181 -6.88 8.38 2.52
C GLU A 181 -8.18 8.68 1.76
N ALA A 182 -8.12 9.53 0.73
CA ALA A 182 -9.28 9.82 -0.11
C ALA A 182 -9.74 8.58 -0.89
N ALA A 183 -8.80 7.77 -1.42
CA ALA A 183 -9.11 6.52 -2.08
C ALA A 183 -9.76 5.51 -1.12
N MET A 184 -9.25 5.37 0.10
CA MET A 184 -9.83 4.50 1.14
C MET A 184 -11.27 4.93 1.48
N LYS A 185 -11.51 6.24 1.67
CA LYS A 185 -12.86 6.77 1.90
C LYS A 185 -13.81 6.49 0.74
N GLY A 186 -13.31 6.58 -0.49
CA GLY A 186 -14.09 6.25 -1.69
C GLY A 186 -14.40 4.76 -1.88
N MET A 187 -13.66 3.89 -1.21
CA MET A 187 -13.92 2.46 -1.20
C MET A 187 -15.04 2.05 -0.23
N LEU A 188 -15.36 2.88 0.77
CA LEU A 188 -16.38 2.56 1.77
C LEU A 188 -17.77 2.59 1.15
N ASP A 189 -18.64 1.73 1.65
CA ASP A 189 -20.04 1.74 1.24
C ASP A 189 -20.76 2.97 1.81
N PRO A 190 -21.68 3.59 1.06
CA PRO A 190 -22.38 4.76 1.55
C PRO A 190 -23.25 4.38 2.76
N VAL A 191 -23.04 5.07 3.87
CA VAL A 191 -23.90 4.95 5.05
C VAL A 191 -25.13 5.81 4.81
N PHE A 192 -26.29 5.16 4.77
CA PHE A 192 -27.57 5.85 4.66
C PHE A 192 -28.11 6.18 6.04
N GLU A 193 -28.33 7.44 6.30
CA GLU A 193 -29.01 7.91 7.51
C GLU A 193 -30.48 8.22 7.17
N GLU A 194 -31.41 7.59 7.90
CA GLU A 194 -32.83 7.91 7.77
C GLU A 194 -33.13 9.22 8.48
N LYS A 195 -33.48 10.23 7.70
CA LYS A 195 -33.90 11.53 8.22
C LYS A 195 -35.37 11.76 7.95
N VAL A 196 -36.14 11.93 9.02
CA VAL A 196 -37.56 12.34 8.89
C VAL A 196 -37.63 13.75 8.31
N ILE A 197 -38.23 13.90 7.13
CA ILE A 197 -38.36 15.17 6.41
C ILE A 197 -39.75 15.77 6.55
N GLY A 198 -40.71 15.01 7.06
CA GLY A 198 -42.07 15.49 7.31
C GLY A 198 -43.00 14.39 7.82
N HIS A 199 -44.10 14.80 8.38
CA HIS A 199 -45.16 13.92 8.87
C HIS A 199 -46.45 14.15 8.09
N ALA A 200 -47.13 13.05 7.75
CA ALA A 200 -48.44 13.11 7.10
C ALA A 200 -49.40 12.10 7.72
N GLU A 201 -50.63 12.49 7.87
CA GLU A 201 -51.71 11.67 8.33
C GLU A 201 -52.52 11.12 7.14
N VAL A 202 -52.64 9.80 7.04
CA VAL A 202 -53.44 9.15 5.99
C VAL A 202 -54.91 9.27 6.37
N ARG A 203 -55.67 10.07 5.58
CA ARG A 203 -57.11 10.28 5.84
C ARG A 203 -58.00 9.31 5.07
N GLN A 204 -57.61 8.90 3.86
CA GLN A 204 -58.39 7.99 3.04
C GLN A 204 -57.53 7.16 2.10
N ILE A 205 -57.89 5.89 1.91
CA ILE A 205 -57.20 4.99 0.97
C ILE A 205 -58.11 4.76 -0.22
N PHE A 206 -57.56 5.02 -1.42
CA PHE A 206 -58.25 4.78 -2.70
C PHE A 206 -57.61 3.59 -3.41
N LYS A 207 -58.41 2.73 -4.02
CA LYS A 207 -57.93 1.64 -4.88
C LYS A 207 -58.00 2.07 -6.33
N ALA A 208 -56.87 2.11 -7.03
CA ALA A 208 -56.83 2.38 -8.45
C ALA A 208 -56.27 1.14 -9.16
N SER A 209 -57.00 0.62 -10.17
CA SER A 209 -56.64 -0.62 -10.85
C SER A 209 -55.27 -0.61 -11.56
N ALA A 210 -54.77 0.58 -11.93
CA ALA A 210 -53.48 0.73 -12.63
C ALA A 210 -52.27 0.95 -11.71
N VAL A 211 -52.46 1.42 -10.47
CA VAL A 211 -51.35 1.87 -9.59
C VAL A 211 -51.41 1.22 -8.20
N GLY A 212 -52.48 0.47 -7.89
CA GLY A 212 -52.65 -0.13 -6.58
C GLY A 212 -53.34 0.79 -5.56
N ASN A 213 -52.96 0.72 -4.31
CA ASN A 213 -53.52 1.54 -3.24
C ASN A 213 -52.87 2.93 -3.23
N ILE A 214 -53.74 3.98 -3.21
CA ILE A 214 -53.31 5.38 -3.12
C ILE A 214 -53.74 5.89 -1.77
N ALA A 215 -52.79 6.44 -0.99
CA ALA A 215 -53.07 7.07 0.30
C ALA A 215 -53.36 8.56 0.10
N GLY A 216 -54.59 8.99 0.35
CA GLY A 216 -54.92 10.39 0.47
C GLY A 216 -54.45 10.90 1.82
N SER A 217 -53.39 11.66 1.84
CA SER A 217 -52.72 12.09 3.07
C SER A 217 -52.75 13.60 3.22
N TYR A 218 -52.86 14.04 4.47
CA TYR A 218 -52.71 15.44 4.87
C TYR A 218 -51.33 15.67 5.49
N VAL A 219 -50.54 16.56 4.90
CA VAL A 219 -49.19 16.87 5.42
C VAL A 219 -49.35 17.74 6.67
N GLN A 220 -48.86 17.26 7.81
CA GLN A 220 -48.92 17.97 9.08
C GLN A 220 -47.74 18.92 9.24
N ASP A 221 -46.52 18.46 8.87
CA ASP A 221 -45.30 19.26 8.91
C ASP A 221 -44.30 18.81 7.84
N GLY A 222 -43.27 19.60 7.60
CA GLY A 222 -42.19 19.29 6.69
C GLY A 222 -42.57 19.28 5.22
N VAL A 223 -41.81 18.58 4.39
CA VAL A 223 -41.96 18.54 2.93
C VAL A 223 -41.83 17.09 2.42
N PHE A 224 -42.76 16.69 1.56
CA PHE A 224 -42.70 15.40 0.87
C PHE A 224 -42.16 15.59 -0.54
N GLN A 225 -41.14 14.82 -0.90
CA GLN A 225 -40.53 14.85 -2.22
C GLN A 225 -40.74 13.52 -2.94
N ARG A 226 -40.71 13.55 -4.28
CA ARG A 226 -40.80 12.33 -5.09
C ARG A 226 -39.60 11.44 -4.82
N GLY A 227 -39.85 10.22 -4.36
CA GLY A 227 -38.79 9.23 -4.04
C GLY A 227 -38.41 9.12 -2.56
N CYS A 228 -39.05 9.90 -1.65
CA CYS A 228 -38.95 9.62 -0.21
C CYS A 228 -39.68 8.32 0.14
N LYS A 229 -39.14 7.58 1.13
CA LYS A 229 -39.78 6.36 1.69
C LYS A 229 -40.54 6.72 2.94
#